data_1cf4d7722aaf657bef8a5480200c040e
#
_entry.id   1cf4d7722aaf657bef8a5480200c040e
#
_cell.length_a   1.000
_cell.length_b   1.000
_cell.length_c   1.000
_cell.angle_alpha   90.00
_cell.angle_beta   90.00
_cell.angle_gamma   90.00
#
_symmetry.space_group_name_H-M   'P 1'
#
loop_
_entity.id
_entity.type
_entity.pdbx_description
1 polymer ?
#
loop_
_entity_poly.entity_id
_entity_poly.type
_entity_poly.pdbx_seq_one_letter_code
_entity_poly.pdbx_strand_id
1 'polypeptide(L)'
;MKTRAIILLFAGLCLGATGLLPGLAWGQSDSAKPLSELDAKPIGKVLNATGIASIEHTAAVIVQAKLPTNGVEQAKVGDLVYRGDVIQTGVDGALGVVFADGTSFNVSRNARMEVNEFIYDPKGNSNSTLLSLTKGTFTFIAGNVAHTGSMKVDTPIGTMGIRGTAPRVEILENGEVRFSTLVEEK
;
A
#
# COMPACT_ATOMS: atom_id res chain seq x y z
N MET A 1 62.13 4.34 24.70
CA MET A 1 62.98 3.19 24.45
C MET A 1 62.58 2.58 23.12
N LYS A 2 63.55 2.42 22.26
CA LYS A 2 63.46 1.96 20.87
C LYS A 2 63.35 0.44 20.82
N THR A 3 62.51 -0.13 19.96
CA THR A 3 62.73 -1.48 19.43
C THR A 3 62.06 -1.59 18.06
N ARG A 4 62.78 -1.85 17.18
CA ARG A 4 63.13 -2.02 15.81
C ARG A 4 62.42 -3.22 15.16
N ALA A 5 62.10 -2.98 13.91
CA ALA A 5 61.62 -3.83 12.84
C ALA A 5 62.32 -5.19 12.66
N ILE A 6 61.62 -6.16 12.08
CA ILE A 6 62.21 -7.19 11.24
C ILE A 6 61.26 -7.44 10.06
N ILE A 7 61.77 -7.10 8.88
CA ILE A 7 61.23 -7.43 7.56
C ILE A 7 61.76 -8.83 7.21
N LEU A 8 60.89 -9.74 6.82
CA LEU A 8 61.26 -10.98 6.14
C LEU A 8 60.59 -11.03 4.77
N LEU A 9 61.40 -10.78 3.76
CA LEU A 9 61.11 -11.03 2.36
C LEU A 9 61.17 -12.55 2.11
N PHE A 10 60.12 -13.13 1.56
CA PHE A 10 60.21 -14.41 0.85
C PHE A 10 59.74 -14.21 -0.58
N ALA A 11 60.71 -14.23 -1.47
CA ALA A 11 60.51 -14.39 -2.88
C ALA A 11 60.28 -15.87 -3.19
N GLY A 12 59.17 -16.22 -3.76
CA GLY A 12 58.86 -17.54 -4.27
C GLY A 12 58.28 -17.45 -5.66
N LEU A 13 59.13 -17.64 -6.63
CA LEU A 13 58.86 -17.77 -8.05
C LEU A 13 58.25 -19.16 -8.32
N CYS A 14 57.02 -19.26 -8.82
CA CYS A 14 56.52 -20.45 -9.49
C CYS A 14 55.77 -20.07 -10.76
N LEU A 15 56.43 -20.43 -11.86
CA LEU A 15 55.81 -20.49 -13.21
C LEU A 15 54.77 -21.63 -13.26
N GLY A 16 53.71 -21.38 -14.03
CA GLY A 16 53.12 -22.45 -14.82
C GLY A 16 51.63 -22.66 -14.68
N ALA A 17 51.00 -22.53 -15.79
CA ALA A 17 49.75 -23.14 -16.26
C ALA A 17 48.60 -22.15 -16.54
N THR A 18 48.54 -21.80 -17.81
CA THR A 18 47.35 -21.25 -18.49
C THR A 18 46.22 -22.26 -18.47
N GLY A 19 45.22 -22.04 -17.64
CA GLY A 19 43.94 -22.73 -17.66
C GLY A 19 42.86 -21.72 -18.01
N LEU A 20 42.41 -21.70 -19.25
CA LEU A 20 41.18 -21.02 -19.67
C LEU A 20 39.99 -21.74 -19.05
N LEU A 21 39.42 -21.18 -18.01
CA LEU A 21 38.08 -21.58 -17.54
C LEU A 21 37.03 -20.67 -18.18
N PRO A 22 36.00 -21.22 -18.86
CA PRO A 22 34.93 -20.39 -19.35
C PRO A 22 34.17 -19.79 -18.18
N GLY A 23 34.07 -18.46 -18.19
CA GLY A 23 33.33 -17.70 -17.18
C GLY A 23 31.87 -18.17 -17.13
N LEU A 24 31.49 -18.73 -16.00
CA LEU A 24 30.08 -18.85 -15.61
C LEU A 24 29.58 -17.43 -15.44
N ALA A 25 28.85 -16.94 -16.44
CA ALA A 25 28.02 -15.77 -16.33
C ALA A 25 26.97 -16.06 -15.26
N TRP A 26 27.18 -15.52 -14.08
CA TRP A 26 26.16 -15.45 -13.05
C TRP A 26 25.09 -14.53 -13.60
N GLY A 27 23.95 -15.11 -13.99
CA GLY A 27 22.80 -14.34 -14.37
C GLY A 27 22.48 -13.39 -13.22
N GLN A 28 22.46 -12.09 -13.51
CA GLN A 28 21.85 -11.10 -12.65
C GLN A 28 20.39 -11.51 -12.52
N SER A 29 20.05 -12.10 -11.37
CA SER A 29 18.67 -12.21 -10.97
C SER A 29 18.12 -10.80 -10.94
N ASP A 30 17.11 -10.54 -11.77
CA ASP A 30 16.27 -9.35 -11.68
C ASP A 30 15.91 -9.18 -10.21
N SER A 31 16.48 -8.14 -9.62
CA SER A 31 16.25 -7.82 -8.22
C SER A 31 14.78 -7.47 -8.08
N ALA A 32 13.99 -8.42 -7.61
CA ALA A 32 12.64 -8.15 -7.16
C ALA A 32 12.74 -6.95 -6.21
N LYS A 33 12.08 -5.85 -6.58
CA LYS A 33 12.07 -4.60 -5.81
C LYS A 33 11.65 -4.94 -4.38
N PRO A 34 12.43 -4.59 -3.36
CA PRO A 34 12.11 -4.98 -1.99
C PRO A 34 10.71 -4.47 -1.63
N LEU A 35 9.90 -5.32 -1.01
CA LEU A 35 8.54 -5.01 -0.58
C LEU A 35 8.46 -3.70 0.23
N SER A 36 9.51 -3.38 0.99
CA SER A 36 9.63 -2.14 1.76
C SER A 36 9.59 -0.86 0.93
N GLU A 37 10.06 -0.90 -0.32
CA GLU A 37 10.04 0.30 -1.19
C GLU A 37 8.66 0.56 -1.79
N LEU A 38 7.83 -0.49 -1.91
CA LEU A 38 6.44 -0.35 -2.35
C LEU A 38 5.55 0.26 -1.25
N ASP A 39 5.89 0.03 0.02
CA ASP A 39 5.09 0.53 1.16
C ASP A 39 5.23 2.05 1.36
N ALA A 40 6.36 2.63 0.97
CA ALA A 40 6.63 4.06 1.13
C ALA A 40 6.10 4.94 -0.01
N LYS A 41 5.55 4.35 -1.08
CA LYS A 41 4.95 5.13 -2.17
C LYS A 41 3.51 5.48 -1.82
N PRO A 42 3.13 6.78 -1.84
CA PRO A 42 1.75 7.16 -1.66
C PRO A 42 0.86 6.53 -2.74
N ILE A 43 -0.25 5.98 -2.32
CA ILE A 43 -1.23 5.33 -3.21
C ILE A 43 -2.49 6.17 -3.40
N GLY A 44 -2.67 7.21 -2.57
CA GLY A 44 -3.80 8.09 -2.63
C GLY A 44 -3.62 9.34 -1.78
N LYS A 45 -4.64 10.17 -1.74
CA LYS A 45 -4.69 11.36 -0.89
C LYS A 45 -6.11 11.67 -0.42
N VAL A 46 -6.19 12.37 0.70
CA VAL A 46 -7.44 12.89 1.26
C VAL A 46 -7.94 14.08 0.44
N LEU A 47 -9.18 14.01 -0.01
CA LEU A 47 -9.87 15.09 -0.73
C LEU A 47 -10.71 15.97 0.20
N ASN A 48 -11.36 15.35 1.18
CA ASN A 48 -12.12 16.04 2.21
C ASN A 48 -12.01 15.29 3.54
N ALA A 49 -12.11 16.03 4.63
CA ALA A 49 -12.15 15.50 5.99
C ALA A 49 -13.07 16.39 6.82
N THR A 50 -14.02 15.81 7.52
CA THR A 50 -14.92 16.51 8.43
C THR A 50 -15.06 15.74 9.73
N GLY A 51 -15.30 16.45 10.84
CA GLY A 51 -15.42 15.86 12.16
C GLY A 51 -14.17 15.09 12.60
N ILE A 52 -14.37 14.01 13.34
CA ILE A 52 -13.29 13.15 13.83
C ILE A 52 -12.97 12.11 12.75
N ALA A 53 -11.83 12.25 12.10
CA ALA A 53 -11.30 11.29 11.14
C ALA A 53 -9.79 11.16 11.35
N SER A 54 -9.25 9.95 11.24
CA SER A 54 -7.83 9.68 11.44
C SER A 54 -7.30 8.67 10.42
N ILE A 55 -6.00 8.78 10.15
CA ILE A 55 -5.23 7.79 9.39
C ILE A 55 -4.16 7.25 10.33
N GLU A 56 -4.08 5.94 10.44
CA GLU A 56 -3.04 5.21 11.15
C GLU A 56 -2.09 4.59 10.12
N HIS A 57 -0.83 5.02 10.14
CA HIS A 57 0.20 4.53 9.24
C HIS A 57 0.94 3.34 9.81
N THR A 58 1.37 2.41 8.96
CA THR A 58 2.22 1.29 9.38
C THR A 58 3.60 1.78 9.83
N ALA A 59 4.27 1.00 10.68
CA ALA A 59 5.62 1.33 11.16
C ALA A 59 6.63 1.50 10.00
N ALA A 60 6.51 0.71 8.93
CA ALA A 60 7.36 0.82 7.75
C ALA A 60 7.18 2.17 7.03
N VAL A 61 5.94 2.63 6.87
CA VAL A 61 5.60 3.92 6.27
C VAL A 61 6.12 5.07 7.13
N ILE A 62 5.92 5.00 8.45
CA ILE A 62 6.39 6.01 9.41
C ILE A 62 7.89 6.25 9.26
N VAL A 63 8.69 5.18 9.22
CA VAL A 63 10.16 5.27 9.09
C VAL A 63 10.58 5.84 7.74
N GLN A 64 10.00 5.36 6.65
CA GLN A 64 10.43 5.73 5.29
C GLN A 64 9.93 7.11 4.87
N ALA A 65 8.70 7.46 5.21
CA ALA A 65 8.11 8.76 4.90
C ALA A 65 8.44 9.84 5.95
N LYS A 66 9.18 9.49 7.02
CA LYS A 66 9.53 10.38 8.14
C LYS A 66 8.31 11.01 8.81
N LEU A 67 7.26 10.22 8.98
CA LEU A 67 6.04 10.64 9.66
C LEU A 67 6.21 10.64 11.19
N PRO A 68 5.31 11.30 11.95
CA PRO A 68 5.35 11.29 13.41
C PRO A 68 5.26 9.88 14.00
N THR A 69 5.94 9.67 15.12
CA THR A 69 6.20 8.34 15.70
C THR A 69 4.96 7.62 16.27
N ASN A 70 3.87 8.33 16.52
CA ASN A 70 2.64 7.74 17.07
C ASN A 70 1.75 7.04 16.04
N GLY A 71 2.05 7.18 14.76
CA GLY A 71 1.40 6.46 13.65
C GLY A 71 -0.06 6.85 13.39
N VAL A 72 -0.74 7.51 14.32
CA VAL A 72 -2.14 7.93 14.18
C VAL A 72 -2.20 9.44 14.09
N GLU A 73 -2.72 9.94 12.98
CA GLU A 73 -2.88 11.36 12.72
C GLU A 73 -4.34 11.71 12.45
N GLN A 74 -4.77 12.91 12.91
CA GLN A 74 -6.05 13.44 12.48
C GLN A 74 -5.96 13.80 11.00
N ALA A 75 -6.83 13.19 10.19
CA ALA A 75 -6.84 13.34 8.76
C ALA A 75 -7.20 14.77 8.33
N LYS A 76 -6.45 15.29 7.37
CA LYS A 76 -6.64 16.61 6.77
C LYS A 76 -6.65 16.49 5.26
N VAL A 77 -7.26 17.48 4.61
CA VAL A 77 -7.21 17.57 3.14
C VAL A 77 -5.76 17.66 2.64
N GLY A 78 -5.41 16.78 1.71
CA GLY A 78 -4.07 16.68 1.14
C GLY A 78 -3.18 15.63 1.80
N ASP A 79 -3.55 15.07 2.95
CA ASP A 79 -2.78 13.99 3.57
C ASP A 79 -2.66 12.79 2.64
N LEU A 80 -1.50 12.16 2.67
CA LEU A 80 -1.18 11.02 1.82
C LEU A 80 -1.65 9.72 2.46
N VAL A 81 -2.11 8.81 1.62
CA VAL A 81 -2.53 7.47 2.02
C VAL A 81 -1.56 6.46 1.42
N TYR A 82 -1.17 5.47 2.23
CA TYR A 82 -0.21 4.44 1.88
C TYR A 82 -0.83 3.04 1.99
N ARG A 83 -0.16 2.06 1.41
CA ARG A 83 -0.53 0.66 1.61
C ARG A 83 -0.35 0.24 3.07
N GLY A 84 -1.33 -0.45 3.61
CA GLY A 84 -1.37 -0.86 5.00
C GLY A 84 -1.96 0.19 5.95
N ASP A 85 -2.32 1.37 5.45
CA ASP A 85 -2.95 2.39 6.29
C ASP A 85 -4.36 1.97 6.71
N VAL A 86 -4.69 2.37 7.93
CA VAL A 86 -6.02 2.21 8.49
C VAL A 86 -6.69 3.57 8.62
N ILE A 87 -7.82 3.72 7.97
CA ILE A 87 -8.67 4.92 8.03
C ILE A 87 -9.81 4.68 8.99
N GLN A 88 -10.02 5.61 9.91
CA GLN A 88 -11.11 5.55 10.88
C GLN A 88 -11.85 6.89 10.97
N THR A 89 -13.16 6.81 11.15
CA THR A 89 -14.02 7.97 11.37
C THR A 89 -14.82 7.82 12.67
N GLY A 90 -15.01 8.92 13.38
CA GLY A 90 -15.87 8.98 14.55
C GLY A 90 -17.35 9.19 14.22
N VAL A 91 -18.14 9.47 15.25
CA VAL A 91 -19.62 9.61 15.16
C VAL A 91 -20.09 10.75 14.26
N ASP A 92 -19.27 11.78 14.12
CA ASP A 92 -19.49 12.96 13.27
C ASP A 92 -18.50 13.04 12.11
N GLY A 93 -17.63 12.02 11.99
CA GLY A 93 -16.56 11.98 11.03
C GLY A 93 -17.00 11.56 9.64
N ALA A 94 -16.39 12.16 8.62
CA ALA A 94 -16.42 11.69 7.25
C ALA A 94 -15.09 12.01 6.55
N LEU A 95 -14.64 11.11 5.69
CA LEU A 95 -13.41 11.24 4.94
C LEU A 95 -13.60 10.84 3.48
N GLY A 96 -13.16 11.70 2.57
CA GLY A 96 -13.06 11.38 1.15
C GLY A 96 -11.62 11.17 0.74
N VAL A 97 -11.35 10.04 0.07
CA VAL A 97 -10.01 9.66 -0.40
C VAL A 97 -10.07 9.38 -1.90
N VAL A 98 -9.06 9.82 -2.64
CA VAL A 98 -8.83 9.41 -4.03
C VAL A 98 -7.53 8.63 -4.14
N PHE A 99 -7.60 7.47 -4.77
CA PHE A 99 -6.44 6.64 -5.08
C PHE A 99 -5.82 6.98 -6.44
N ALA A 100 -4.59 6.55 -6.64
CA ALA A 100 -3.82 6.83 -7.85
C ALA A 100 -4.43 6.26 -9.14
N ASP A 101 -5.28 5.24 -9.05
CA ASP A 101 -6.02 4.64 -10.16
C ASP A 101 -7.32 5.39 -10.51
N GLY A 102 -7.64 6.46 -9.76
CA GLY A 102 -8.88 7.22 -9.89
C GLY A 102 -10.05 6.69 -9.07
N THR A 103 -9.89 5.58 -8.33
CA THR A 103 -10.91 5.14 -7.37
C THR A 103 -11.11 6.21 -6.31
N SER A 104 -12.35 6.61 -6.08
CA SER A 104 -12.72 7.54 -5.00
C SER A 104 -13.57 6.86 -3.95
N PHE A 105 -13.21 7.04 -2.69
CA PHE A 105 -13.92 6.52 -1.52
C PHE A 105 -14.47 7.66 -0.67
N ASN A 106 -15.73 7.52 -0.27
CA ASN A 106 -16.33 8.28 0.81
C ASN A 106 -16.58 7.34 2.00
N VAL A 107 -15.83 7.58 3.06
CA VAL A 107 -15.93 6.88 4.34
C VAL A 107 -16.82 7.71 5.25
N SER A 108 -18.00 7.19 5.60
CA SER A 108 -18.95 7.88 6.45
C SER A 108 -18.63 7.66 7.95
N ARG A 109 -19.49 8.15 8.82
CA ARG A 109 -19.33 8.06 10.29
C ARG A 109 -19.16 6.62 10.82
N ASN A 110 -18.46 6.50 11.94
CA ASN A 110 -18.21 5.24 12.67
C ASN A 110 -17.64 4.12 11.79
N ALA A 111 -16.83 4.47 10.83
CA ALA A 111 -16.28 3.53 9.87
C ALA A 111 -14.81 3.19 10.15
N ARG A 112 -14.42 1.99 9.73
CA ARG A 112 -13.02 1.53 9.74
C ARG A 112 -12.72 0.78 8.44
N MET A 113 -11.70 1.23 7.74
CA MET A 113 -11.20 0.68 6.48
C MET A 113 -9.68 0.51 6.55
N GLU A 114 -9.19 -0.59 6.03
CA GLU A 114 -7.75 -0.85 5.86
C GLU A 114 -7.43 -1.08 4.39
N VAL A 115 -6.32 -0.52 3.92
CA VAL A 115 -5.81 -0.69 2.56
C VAL A 115 -4.75 -1.78 2.55
N ASN A 116 -5.17 -3.04 2.43
CA ASN A 116 -4.25 -4.19 2.52
C ASN A 116 -3.34 -4.31 1.30
N GLU A 117 -3.88 -4.06 0.11
CA GLU A 117 -3.13 -4.15 -1.13
C GLU A 117 -3.54 -3.06 -2.11
N PHE A 118 -2.56 -2.46 -2.76
CA PHE A 118 -2.77 -1.56 -3.87
C PHE A 118 -1.58 -1.66 -4.83
N ILE A 119 -1.82 -2.26 -6.00
CA ILE A 119 -0.87 -2.39 -7.09
C ILE A 119 -1.51 -1.75 -8.31
N TYR A 120 -0.91 -0.68 -8.80
CA TYR A 120 -1.41 0.02 -9.97
C TYR A 120 -0.28 0.44 -10.90
N ASP A 121 -0.35 -0.07 -12.13
CA ASP A 121 0.44 0.34 -13.27
C ASP A 121 -0.52 0.75 -14.40
N PRO A 122 -0.53 2.04 -14.81
CA PRO A 122 -1.40 2.53 -15.89
C PRO A 122 -1.24 1.80 -17.23
N LYS A 123 -0.09 1.16 -17.45
CA LYS A 123 0.24 0.40 -18.67
C LYS A 123 0.16 -1.12 -18.47
N GLY A 124 -0.03 -1.55 -17.23
CA GLY A 124 -0.05 -2.96 -16.84
C GLY A 124 -1.46 -3.54 -16.81
N ASN A 125 -1.54 -4.87 -16.87
CA ASN A 125 -2.78 -5.65 -16.79
C ASN A 125 -2.86 -6.48 -15.48
N SER A 126 -1.87 -6.34 -14.58
CA SER A 126 -1.80 -7.06 -13.30
C SER A 126 -2.09 -6.14 -12.12
N ASN A 127 -3.05 -5.24 -12.31
CA ASN A 127 -3.47 -4.31 -11.27
C ASN A 127 -4.31 -5.02 -10.20
N SER A 128 -4.11 -4.66 -8.94
CA SER A 128 -4.80 -5.30 -7.82
C SER A 128 -5.05 -4.31 -6.68
N THR A 129 -6.24 -4.38 -6.11
CA THR A 129 -6.60 -3.64 -4.90
C THR A 129 -7.38 -4.56 -3.96
N LEU A 130 -6.98 -4.58 -2.70
CA LEU A 130 -7.70 -5.26 -1.62
C LEU A 130 -7.91 -4.29 -0.47
N LEU A 131 -9.17 -4.05 -0.14
CA LEU A 131 -9.61 -3.20 0.96
C LEU A 131 -10.38 -4.02 1.96
N SER A 132 -10.11 -3.86 3.25
CA SER A 132 -10.91 -4.49 4.32
C SER A 132 -11.79 -3.44 4.98
N LEU A 133 -13.10 -3.65 4.91
CA LEU A 133 -14.12 -2.82 5.54
C LEU A 133 -14.64 -3.54 6.77
N THR A 134 -14.44 -2.98 7.96
CA THR A 134 -14.81 -3.66 9.21
C THR A 134 -16.15 -3.20 9.74
N LYS A 135 -16.45 -1.90 9.67
CA LYS A 135 -17.70 -1.29 10.13
C LYS A 135 -17.94 0.05 9.45
N GLY A 136 -19.18 0.49 9.42
CA GLY A 136 -19.59 1.81 8.90
C GLY A 136 -20.15 1.77 7.49
N THR A 137 -20.31 2.92 6.89
CA THR A 137 -20.87 3.08 5.53
C THR A 137 -19.79 3.61 4.59
N PHE A 138 -19.66 2.95 3.47
CA PHE A 138 -18.70 3.25 2.42
C PHE A 138 -19.44 3.42 1.10
N THR A 139 -19.12 4.50 0.39
CA THR A 139 -19.59 4.71 -0.98
C THR A 139 -18.35 4.97 -1.81
N PHE A 140 -18.21 4.29 -2.93
CA PHE A 140 -17.05 4.49 -3.78
C PHE A 140 -17.39 4.38 -5.26
N ILE A 141 -16.57 5.03 -6.07
CA ILE A 141 -16.58 4.92 -7.52
C ILE A 141 -15.30 4.20 -7.90
N ALA A 142 -15.44 3.04 -8.51
CA ALA A 142 -14.31 2.21 -8.90
C ALA A 142 -13.52 2.84 -10.05
N GLY A 143 -12.21 2.90 -9.90
CA GLY A 143 -11.27 3.45 -10.87
C GLY A 143 -10.71 2.40 -11.84
N ASN A 144 -9.52 2.68 -12.38
CA ASN A 144 -8.91 1.87 -13.42
C ASN A 144 -8.60 0.43 -12.99
N VAL A 145 -8.26 0.17 -11.72
CA VAL A 145 -7.97 -1.19 -11.24
C VAL A 145 -9.17 -2.11 -11.42
N ALA A 146 -10.40 -1.63 -11.21
CA ALA A 146 -11.61 -2.44 -11.40
C ALA A 146 -11.85 -2.84 -12.87
N HIS A 147 -11.23 -2.16 -13.82
CA HIS A 147 -11.35 -2.45 -15.26
C HIS A 147 -10.15 -3.24 -15.81
N THR A 148 -8.95 -3.01 -15.26
CA THR A 148 -7.69 -3.55 -15.78
C THR A 148 -7.10 -4.66 -14.93
N GLY A 149 -7.73 -5.01 -13.81
CA GLY A 149 -7.20 -5.96 -12.85
C GLY A 149 -8.25 -6.53 -11.93
N SER A 150 -7.88 -6.70 -10.67
CA SER A 150 -8.73 -7.28 -9.62
C SER A 150 -8.93 -6.28 -8.48
N MET A 151 -10.12 -5.74 -8.35
CA MET A 151 -10.53 -4.96 -7.19
C MET A 151 -11.40 -5.79 -6.27
N LYS A 152 -10.98 -5.96 -5.01
CA LYS A 152 -11.66 -6.76 -4.00
C LYS A 152 -11.92 -5.94 -2.75
N VAL A 153 -13.04 -6.22 -2.12
CA VAL A 153 -13.44 -5.64 -0.84
C VAL A 153 -13.78 -6.78 0.12
N ASP A 154 -13.03 -6.89 1.19
CA ASP A 154 -13.28 -7.81 2.28
C ASP A 154 -14.22 -7.17 3.29
N THR A 155 -15.20 -7.94 3.75
CA THR A 155 -16.16 -7.59 4.79
C THR A 155 -16.23 -8.70 5.84
N PRO A 156 -16.82 -8.49 7.01
CA PRO A 156 -16.94 -9.53 8.03
C PRO A 156 -17.64 -10.82 7.57
N ILE A 157 -18.43 -10.77 6.51
CA ILE A 157 -19.19 -11.92 5.99
C ILE A 157 -18.61 -12.51 4.69
N GLY A 158 -17.61 -11.89 4.09
CA GLY A 158 -16.96 -12.41 2.86
C GLY A 158 -16.35 -11.34 1.99
N THR A 159 -15.68 -11.80 0.93
CA THR A 159 -14.98 -10.97 -0.06
C THR A 159 -15.88 -10.72 -1.27
N MET A 160 -15.94 -9.48 -1.70
CA MET A 160 -16.67 -9.04 -2.89
C MET A 160 -15.68 -8.57 -3.97
N GLY A 161 -15.84 -9.05 -5.19
CA GLY A 161 -15.15 -8.52 -6.37
C GLY A 161 -15.92 -7.33 -6.95
N ILE A 162 -15.20 -6.26 -7.29
CA ILE A 162 -15.78 -5.06 -7.89
C ILE A 162 -15.32 -4.94 -9.34
N ARG A 163 -16.29 -4.68 -10.22
CA ARG A 163 -16.03 -4.45 -11.63
C ARG A 163 -16.93 -3.35 -12.20
N GLY A 164 -16.36 -2.14 -12.30
CA GLY A 164 -16.99 -1.04 -13.05
C GLY A 164 -18.31 -0.51 -12.49
N THR A 165 -18.45 -0.39 -11.15
CA THR A 165 -19.67 0.10 -10.51
C THR A 165 -19.38 1.17 -9.46
N ALA A 166 -20.43 1.84 -9.01
CA ALA A 166 -20.43 2.73 -7.85
C ALA A 166 -21.21 2.07 -6.70
N PRO A 167 -20.61 1.10 -5.98
CA PRO A 167 -21.31 0.43 -4.89
C PRO A 167 -21.33 1.27 -3.62
N ARG A 168 -22.35 1.04 -2.82
CA ARG A 168 -22.45 1.42 -1.43
C ARG A 168 -22.44 0.16 -0.58
N VAL A 169 -21.56 0.12 0.39
CA VAL A 169 -21.43 -0.96 1.37
C VAL A 169 -21.75 -0.38 2.75
N GLU A 170 -22.65 -0.99 3.47
CA GLU A 170 -23.00 -0.63 4.84
C GLU A 170 -22.80 -1.85 5.74
N ILE A 171 -21.99 -1.67 6.77
CA ILE A 171 -21.66 -2.70 7.76
C ILE A 171 -22.18 -2.20 9.11
N LEU A 172 -23.21 -2.84 9.60
CA LEU A 172 -23.89 -2.50 10.84
C LEU A 172 -23.14 -3.06 12.05
N GLU A 173 -23.39 -2.51 13.22
CA GLU A 173 -22.77 -2.96 14.48
C GLU A 173 -23.11 -4.42 14.83
N ASN A 174 -24.23 -4.94 14.36
CA ASN A 174 -24.62 -6.35 14.52
C ASN A 174 -23.90 -7.30 13.54
N GLY A 175 -23.00 -6.79 12.69
CA GLY A 175 -22.27 -7.55 11.67
C GLY A 175 -23.05 -7.78 10.37
N GLU A 176 -24.28 -7.28 10.25
CA GLU A 176 -25.04 -7.33 8.99
C GLU A 176 -24.35 -6.45 7.94
N VAL A 177 -24.21 -6.97 6.73
CA VAL A 177 -23.62 -6.25 5.60
C VAL A 177 -24.65 -6.07 4.50
N ARG A 178 -24.87 -4.82 4.09
CA ARG A 178 -25.77 -4.43 3.01
C ARG A 178 -25.00 -3.88 1.84
N PHE A 179 -25.34 -4.35 0.65
CA PHE A 179 -24.78 -3.87 -0.60
C PHE A 179 -25.87 -3.23 -1.44
N SER A 180 -25.55 -2.09 -2.04
CA SER A 180 -26.38 -1.45 -3.05
C SER A 180 -25.49 -0.82 -4.12
N THR A 181 -25.99 -0.73 -5.35
CA THR A 181 -25.37 0.03 -6.42
C THR A 181 -26.08 1.36 -6.57
N LEU A 182 -25.29 2.42 -6.73
CA LEU A 182 -25.85 3.73 -7.10
C LEU A 182 -26.17 3.67 -8.60
N VAL A 183 -27.44 3.74 -8.93
CA VAL A 183 -27.92 3.83 -10.32
C VAL A 183 -28.15 5.31 -10.60
N GLU A 184 -27.47 5.86 -11.59
CA GLU A 184 -27.85 7.18 -12.14
C GLU A 184 -29.13 6.98 -12.94
N GLU A 185 -30.24 7.58 -12.50
CA GLU A 185 -31.39 7.79 -13.36
C GLU A 185 -31.01 8.81 -14.44
N LYS A 186 -31.14 8.37 -15.71
CA LYS A 186 -30.94 9.24 -16.88
C LYS A 186 -32.18 10.08 -17.12
#